data_d36be48bde007580e8e5a80b5bcb94d9
#
_entry.id   d36be48bde007580e8e5a80b5bcb94d9
#
_cell.length_a   1.000
_cell.length_b   1.000
_cell.length_c   1.000
_cell.angle_alpha   90.00
_cell.angle_beta   90.00
_cell.angle_gamma   90.00
#
_symmetry.space_group_name_H-M   'P 1'
#
loop_
_entity.id
_entity.type
_entity.pdbx_description
1 polymer ?
#
loop_
_entity_poly.entity_id
_entity_poly.type
_entity_poly.pdbx_seq_one_letter_code
_entity_poly.pdbx_strand_id
1 'polypeptide(L)'
;MSLLTNRLDPAALATELDEKGFVCIENAIDPAWIERAQAYVHRLVEQKGKRYFALNWLSRDRGTPPQELTDDPQMRRLMAKLAQIGCPKAGLDEEIYTGLRVVAGRTGDERSLLYHYDKHVITALAPILIPQGPKRRAGELVVFPNRRGYRRFVLFNIIEKAIVQSSWYRNRVTRKLAAGDLPNLKYLKPGNLYLFWGYRTYHSNFPVADDMVRATMLLHYGNPHPASLILKARTALQVREERRIARTAS
;
A
#
# COMPACT_ATOMS: atom_id res chain seq x y z
N MET A 1 15.92 -17.29 9.20
CA MET A 1 15.63 -17.66 7.79
C MET A 1 14.82 -16.52 7.22
N SER A 2 15.06 -16.06 5.97
CA SER A 2 14.27 -14.97 5.39
C SER A 2 12.90 -15.47 4.97
N LEU A 3 11.90 -14.57 5.08
CA LEU A 3 10.53 -14.80 4.59
C LEU A 3 10.39 -14.55 3.08
N LEU A 4 11.39 -13.87 2.47
CA LEU A 4 11.47 -13.78 1.02
C LEU A 4 12.19 -15.00 0.45
N THR A 5 11.50 -15.71 -0.44
CA THR A 5 11.96 -16.98 -1.02
C THR A 5 13.07 -16.81 -2.04
N ASN A 6 13.13 -15.65 -2.70
CA ASN A 6 14.06 -15.35 -3.78
C ASN A 6 15.09 -14.29 -3.36
N ARG A 7 16.32 -14.42 -3.86
CA ARG A 7 17.29 -13.34 -3.77
C ARG A 7 16.92 -12.26 -4.80
N LEU A 8 16.49 -11.10 -4.30
CA LEU A 8 16.04 -9.98 -5.14
C LEU A 8 17.21 -9.04 -5.43
N ASP A 9 17.33 -8.59 -6.68
CA ASP A 9 18.26 -7.54 -7.09
C ASP A 9 17.54 -6.18 -7.13
N PRO A 10 17.81 -5.26 -6.17
CA PRO A 10 17.14 -3.97 -6.14
C PRO A 10 17.44 -3.08 -7.36
N ALA A 11 18.61 -3.24 -8.00
CA ALA A 11 18.97 -2.42 -9.16
C ALA A 11 18.16 -2.84 -10.40
N ALA A 12 18.08 -4.14 -10.65
CA ALA A 12 17.25 -4.69 -11.72
C ALA A 12 15.76 -4.35 -11.51
N LEU A 13 15.25 -4.48 -10.28
CA LEU A 13 13.87 -4.13 -9.95
C LEU A 13 13.61 -2.63 -10.10
N ALA A 14 14.56 -1.76 -9.77
CA ALA A 14 14.41 -0.31 -9.97
C ALA A 14 14.31 0.05 -11.45
N THR A 15 15.12 -0.57 -12.31
CA THR A 15 15.06 -0.41 -13.77
C THR A 15 13.68 -0.83 -14.28
N GLU A 16 13.20 -2.01 -13.88
CA GLU A 16 11.89 -2.49 -14.29
C GLU A 16 10.75 -1.58 -13.79
N LEU A 17 10.87 -1.04 -12.56
CA LEU A 17 9.93 -0.08 -12.01
C LEU A 17 9.91 1.24 -12.80
N ASP A 18 11.04 1.70 -13.30
CA ASP A 18 11.10 2.90 -14.14
C ASP A 18 10.49 2.66 -15.52
N GLU A 19 10.72 1.52 -16.12
CA GLU A 19 10.21 1.14 -17.43
C GLU A 19 8.71 0.79 -17.40
N LYS A 20 8.31 -0.14 -16.53
CA LYS A 20 6.95 -0.68 -16.46
C LYS A 20 6.09 0.00 -15.40
N GLY A 21 6.71 0.61 -14.39
CA GLY A 21 6.08 1.33 -13.28
C GLY A 21 5.36 0.47 -12.26
N PHE A 22 5.28 -0.84 -12.48
CA PHE A 22 4.68 -1.82 -11.59
C PHE A 22 5.32 -3.19 -11.82
N VAL A 23 5.81 -3.80 -10.75
CA VAL A 23 6.49 -5.11 -10.79
C VAL A 23 5.76 -6.10 -9.92
N CYS A 24 5.62 -7.32 -10.42
CA CYS A 24 5.13 -8.47 -9.67
C CYS A 24 6.26 -9.50 -9.53
N ILE A 25 6.62 -9.84 -8.30
CA ILE A 25 7.55 -10.92 -7.99
C ILE A 25 6.70 -12.10 -7.53
N GLU A 26 6.62 -13.10 -8.39
CA GLU A 26 5.79 -14.28 -8.15
C GLU A 26 6.40 -15.17 -7.07
N ASN A 27 5.53 -15.74 -6.21
CA ASN A 27 5.90 -16.66 -5.13
C ASN A 27 7.08 -16.13 -4.28
N ALA A 28 7.07 -14.81 -4.04
CA ALA A 28 8.16 -14.13 -3.35
C ALA A 28 8.12 -14.28 -1.83
N ILE A 29 6.99 -14.68 -1.27
CA ILE A 29 6.77 -14.74 0.18
C ILE A 29 6.53 -16.19 0.59
N ASP A 30 7.16 -16.60 1.69
CA ASP A 30 7.04 -17.94 2.28
C ASP A 30 5.57 -18.34 2.46
N PRO A 31 5.13 -19.47 1.88
CA PRO A 31 3.77 -19.98 2.01
C PRO A 31 3.32 -20.15 3.48
N ALA A 32 4.20 -20.63 4.35
CA ALA A 32 3.87 -20.79 5.77
C ALA A 32 3.62 -19.45 6.47
N TRP A 33 4.31 -18.37 6.04
CA TRP A 33 4.00 -17.02 6.52
C TRP A 33 2.62 -16.57 6.02
N ILE A 34 2.27 -16.85 4.75
CA ILE A 34 0.96 -16.50 4.19
C ILE A 34 -0.17 -17.16 4.98
N GLU A 35 -0.05 -18.44 5.32
CA GLU A 35 -1.03 -19.16 6.14
C GLU A 35 -1.21 -18.52 7.53
N ARG A 36 -0.12 -18.18 8.21
CA ARG A 36 -0.19 -17.46 9.50
C ARG A 36 -0.81 -16.08 9.37
N ALA A 37 -0.48 -15.35 8.31
CA ALA A 37 -1.04 -14.03 8.04
C ALA A 37 -2.55 -14.10 7.73
N GLN A 38 -3.00 -15.12 6.99
CA GLN A 38 -4.42 -15.36 6.75
C GLN A 38 -5.17 -15.66 8.04
N ALA A 39 -4.64 -16.55 8.88
CA ALA A 39 -5.22 -16.85 10.18
C ALA A 39 -5.28 -15.60 11.09
N TYR A 40 -4.24 -14.76 11.06
CA TYR A 40 -4.23 -13.47 11.77
C TYR A 40 -5.35 -12.54 11.28
N VAL A 41 -5.52 -12.40 9.96
CA VAL A 41 -6.58 -11.55 9.38
C VAL A 41 -7.97 -12.11 9.70
N HIS A 42 -8.18 -13.41 9.65
CA HIS A 42 -9.47 -14.02 10.01
C HIS A 42 -9.87 -13.70 11.46
N ARG A 43 -8.95 -13.84 12.42
CA ARG A 43 -9.20 -13.43 13.81
C ARG A 43 -9.56 -11.95 13.94
N LEU A 44 -8.89 -11.07 13.19
CA LEU A 44 -9.23 -9.65 13.20
C LEU A 44 -10.63 -9.38 12.63
N VAL A 45 -11.03 -10.08 11.57
CA VAL A 45 -12.37 -9.96 10.98
C VAL A 45 -13.45 -10.50 11.93
N GLU A 46 -13.19 -11.58 12.65
CA GLU A 46 -14.10 -12.10 13.69
C GLU A 46 -14.30 -11.08 14.81
N GLN A 47 -13.22 -10.46 15.29
CA GLN A 47 -13.28 -9.47 16.37
C GLN A 47 -13.92 -8.14 15.95
N LYS A 48 -13.65 -7.67 14.72
CA LYS A 48 -14.07 -6.34 14.25
C LYS A 48 -15.33 -6.36 13.37
N GLY A 49 -15.78 -7.54 12.96
CA GLY A 49 -16.86 -7.74 12.00
C GLY A 49 -16.42 -7.55 10.55
N LYS A 50 -17.26 -8.03 9.60
CA LYS A 50 -17.06 -7.85 8.15
C LYS A 50 -17.30 -6.40 7.74
N ARG A 51 -16.32 -5.54 7.93
CA ARG A 51 -16.34 -4.13 7.57
C ARG A 51 -14.97 -3.66 7.12
N TYR A 52 -14.89 -2.47 6.55
CA TYR A 52 -13.60 -1.82 6.32
C TYR A 52 -12.93 -1.48 7.63
N PHE A 53 -11.66 -1.86 7.76
CA PHE A 53 -10.78 -1.31 8.78
C PHE A 53 -9.33 -1.22 8.28
N ALA A 54 -8.61 -0.31 8.89
CA ALA A 54 -7.21 -0.07 8.60
C ALA A 54 -6.40 -0.11 9.90
N LEU A 55 -5.36 -0.91 9.91
CA LEU A 55 -4.38 -0.91 10.99
C LEU A 55 -3.08 -0.31 10.46
N ASN A 56 -2.40 0.47 11.28
CA ASN A 56 -1.18 1.16 10.91
C ASN A 56 -0.09 0.88 11.93
N TRP A 57 1.19 1.02 11.52
CA TRP A 57 2.36 0.80 12.36
C TRP A 57 2.46 -0.60 12.93
N LEU A 58 2.01 -1.60 12.17
CA LEU A 58 2.03 -3.00 12.58
C LEU A 58 3.45 -3.57 12.75
N SER A 59 4.48 -2.86 12.30
CA SER A 59 5.88 -3.13 12.63
C SER A 59 6.15 -3.14 14.15
N ARG A 60 5.29 -2.48 14.93
CA ARG A 60 5.42 -2.36 16.39
C ARG A 60 4.66 -3.42 17.18
N ASP A 61 3.80 -4.18 16.51
CA ASP A 61 2.99 -5.25 17.12
C ASP A 61 3.79 -6.56 17.15
N ARG A 62 4.59 -6.73 18.20
CA ARG A 62 5.53 -7.86 18.35
C ARG A 62 4.84 -9.23 18.23
N GLY A 63 5.50 -10.15 17.55
CA GLY A 63 5.04 -11.54 17.39
C GLY A 63 3.85 -11.68 16.43
N THR A 64 3.60 -10.68 15.60
CA THR A 64 2.56 -10.73 14.55
C THR A 64 3.17 -10.97 13.17
N PRO A 65 2.46 -11.64 12.25
CA PRO A 65 2.95 -11.82 10.89
C PRO A 65 3.31 -10.51 10.17
N PRO A 66 2.56 -9.39 10.31
CA PRO A 66 2.98 -8.12 9.75
C PRO A 66 4.34 -7.62 10.27
N GLN A 67 4.61 -7.74 11.57
CA GLN A 67 5.90 -7.36 12.13
C GLN A 67 7.02 -8.26 11.61
N GLU A 68 6.81 -9.59 11.56
CA GLU A 68 7.79 -10.54 11.04
C GLU A 68 8.25 -10.19 9.62
N LEU A 69 7.31 -9.90 8.69
CA LEU A 69 7.65 -9.54 7.31
C LEU A 69 8.32 -8.16 7.23
N THR A 70 7.92 -7.23 8.08
CA THR A 70 8.51 -5.87 8.12
C THR A 70 9.95 -5.92 8.60
N ASP A 71 10.23 -6.77 9.59
CA ASP A 71 11.57 -6.92 10.19
C ASP A 71 12.46 -7.91 9.45
N ASP A 72 11.93 -8.59 8.43
CA ASP A 72 12.73 -9.48 7.60
C ASP A 72 13.92 -8.73 6.99
N PRO A 73 15.16 -9.23 7.18
CA PRO A 73 16.37 -8.52 6.75
C PRO A 73 16.44 -8.27 5.24
N GLN A 74 15.91 -9.19 4.42
CA GLN A 74 15.88 -9.00 2.97
C GLN A 74 14.83 -7.96 2.58
N MET A 75 13.65 -7.96 3.21
CA MET A 75 12.61 -6.96 2.98
C MET A 75 13.13 -5.56 3.35
N ARG A 76 13.74 -5.40 4.52
CA ARG A 76 14.32 -4.11 4.95
C ARG A 76 15.39 -3.63 3.97
N ARG A 77 16.29 -4.51 3.56
CA ARG A 77 17.34 -4.20 2.59
C ARG A 77 16.76 -3.82 1.23
N LEU A 78 15.76 -4.57 0.74
CA LEU A 78 15.08 -4.30 -0.52
C LEU A 78 14.45 -2.91 -0.51
N MET A 79 13.62 -2.61 0.49
CA MET A 79 12.92 -1.33 0.60
C MET A 79 13.88 -0.15 0.71
N ALA A 80 14.95 -0.28 1.51
CA ALA A 80 15.95 0.76 1.67
C ALA A 80 16.72 1.04 0.36
N LYS A 81 17.15 -0.01 -0.33
CA LYS A 81 17.88 0.12 -1.60
C LYS A 81 17.01 0.69 -2.71
N LEU A 82 15.77 0.23 -2.85
CA LEU A 82 14.83 0.79 -3.82
C LEU A 82 14.53 2.27 -3.53
N ALA A 83 14.30 2.65 -2.27
CA ALA A 83 14.08 4.04 -1.92
C ALA A 83 15.29 4.92 -2.27
N GLN A 84 16.51 4.45 -2.01
CA GLN A 84 17.75 5.16 -2.34
C GLN A 84 17.95 5.33 -3.85
N ILE A 85 17.67 4.28 -4.64
CA ILE A 85 17.77 4.34 -6.10
C ILE A 85 16.68 5.25 -6.68
N GLY A 86 15.42 5.04 -6.27
CA GLY A 86 14.27 5.77 -6.81
C GLY A 86 14.29 7.27 -6.47
N CYS A 87 14.85 7.64 -5.32
CA CYS A 87 15.00 9.04 -4.92
C CYS A 87 16.28 9.21 -4.07
N PRO A 88 17.46 9.49 -4.68
CA PRO A 88 18.73 9.60 -3.94
C PRO A 88 18.75 10.65 -2.83
N LYS A 89 17.84 11.64 -2.90
CA LYS A 89 17.69 12.70 -1.89
C LYS A 89 16.65 12.38 -0.82
N ALA A 90 16.02 11.21 -0.89
CA ALA A 90 15.03 10.81 0.10
C ALA A 90 15.68 10.66 1.49
N GLY A 91 14.94 11.07 2.51
CA GLY A 91 15.24 10.65 3.87
C GLY A 91 14.92 9.16 4.00
N LEU A 92 15.86 8.39 4.49
CA LEU A 92 15.62 7.01 4.85
C LEU A 92 15.05 7.01 6.27
N ASP A 93 13.82 6.55 6.39
CA ASP A 93 13.17 6.42 7.69
C ASP A 93 13.80 5.26 8.47
N GLU A 94 13.76 5.31 9.79
CA GLU A 94 14.27 4.22 10.65
C GLU A 94 13.39 2.96 10.53
N GLU A 95 12.09 3.16 10.28
CA GLU A 95 11.09 2.11 10.20
C GLU A 95 10.37 2.10 8.84
N ILE A 96 10.06 0.90 8.37
CA ILE A 96 9.09 0.72 7.28
C ILE A 96 7.70 1.02 7.85
N TYR A 97 7.00 1.98 7.26
CA TYR A 97 5.59 2.19 7.60
C TYR A 97 4.76 1.01 7.09
N THR A 98 4.22 0.26 8.04
CA THR A 98 3.46 -0.96 7.77
C THR A 98 1.99 -0.76 8.08
N GLY A 99 1.15 -1.07 7.11
CA GLY A 99 -0.30 -1.01 7.26
C GLY A 99 -0.98 -2.27 6.77
N LEU A 100 -2.09 -2.63 7.40
CA LEU A 100 -3.03 -3.63 6.91
C LEU A 100 -4.33 -2.93 6.49
N ARG A 101 -4.79 -3.24 5.30
CA ARG A 101 -6.09 -2.77 4.80
C ARG A 101 -6.99 -3.96 4.59
N VAL A 102 -8.07 -3.98 5.36
CA VAL A 102 -9.16 -4.97 5.19
C VAL A 102 -10.36 -4.27 4.59
N VAL A 103 -10.77 -4.74 3.44
CA VAL A 103 -11.93 -4.23 2.68
C VAL A 103 -13.00 -5.32 2.70
N ALA A 104 -14.13 -5.02 3.32
CA ALA A 104 -15.25 -5.95 3.46
C ALA A 104 -16.55 -5.17 3.69
N GLY A 105 -17.68 -5.74 3.29
CA GLY A 105 -18.99 -5.20 3.51
C GLY A 105 -19.20 -3.81 2.87
N ARG A 106 -20.36 -3.20 3.13
CA ARG A 106 -20.75 -1.90 2.57
C ARG A 106 -19.76 -0.76 2.87
N THR A 107 -19.15 -0.74 4.05
CA THR A 107 -18.14 0.27 4.40
C THR A 107 -16.86 0.14 3.57
N GLY A 108 -16.61 -1.03 2.98
CA GLY A 108 -15.55 -1.25 2.01
C GLY A 108 -15.77 -0.52 0.69
N ASP A 109 -17.01 -0.46 0.23
CA ASP A 109 -17.38 0.26 -1.00
C ASP A 109 -17.11 1.76 -0.89
N GLU A 110 -17.43 2.37 0.24
CA GLU A 110 -17.18 3.80 0.49
C GLU A 110 -15.69 4.16 0.45
N ARG A 111 -14.83 3.20 0.79
CA ARG A 111 -13.36 3.36 0.79
C ARG A 111 -12.68 2.89 -0.48
N SER A 112 -13.44 2.37 -1.43
CA SER A 112 -12.96 1.94 -2.74
C SER A 112 -12.94 3.11 -3.74
N LEU A 113 -12.18 2.97 -4.81
CA LEU A 113 -12.00 3.99 -5.86
C LEU A 113 -11.55 5.37 -5.33
N LEU A 114 -10.89 5.38 -4.16
CA LEU A 114 -10.25 6.56 -3.60
C LEU A 114 -8.82 6.67 -4.16
N TYR A 115 -8.71 7.23 -5.35
CA TYR A 115 -7.44 7.37 -6.01
C TYR A 115 -6.49 8.32 -5.29
N HIS A 116 -5.23 7.92 -5.16
CA HIS A 116 -4.21 8.72 -4.49
C HIS A 116 -2.79 8.35 -4.95
N TYR A 117 -1.85 9.16 -4.54
CA TYR A 117 -0.41 8.85 -4.51
C TYR A 117 0.01 8.61 -3.07
N ASP A 118 0.96 7.71 -2.86
CA ASP A 118 1.54 7.52 -1.55
C ASP A 118 2.49 8.67 -1.16
N LYS A 119 2.80 8.77 0.11
CA LYS A 119 3.74 9.76 0.63
C LYS A 119 5.20 9.31 0.50
N HIS A 120 5.42 8.02 0.30
CA HIS A 120 6.73 7.36 0.33
C HIS A 120 7.25 7.08 -1.07
N VAL A 121 8.56 6.93 -1.18
CA VAL A 121 9.25 6.67 -2.45
C VAL A 121 8.80 5.33 -3.03
N ILE A 122 8.88 4.28 -2.23
CA ILE A 122 8.53 2.91 -2.63
C ILE A 122 7.36 2.38 -1.81
N THR A 123 6.47 1.67 -2.49
CA THR A 123 5.39 0.89 -1.89
C THR A 123 5.53 -0.56 -2.33
N ALA A 124 5.47 -1.46 -1.35
CA ALA A 124 5.32 -2.89 -1.56
C ALA A 124 3.95 -3.36 -1.04
N LEU A 125 3.29 -4.21 -1.81
CA LEU A 125 2.03 -4.85 -1.43
C LEU A 125 2.26 -6.35 -1.24
N ALA A 126 1.90 -6.86 -0.08
CA ALA A 126 1.82 -8.29 0.23
C ALA A 126 0.33 -8.66 0.40
N PRO A 127 -0.32 -9.21 -0.64
CA PRO A 127 -1.69 -9.67 -0.53
C PRO A 127 -1.81 -10.87 0.40
N ILE A 128 -2.78 -10.85 1.29
CA ILE A 128 -3.02 -11.91 2.28
C ILE A 128 -4.30 -12.68 1.96
N LEU A 129 -5.41 -11.97 1.83
CA LEU A 129 -6.69 -12.52 1.39
C LEU A 129 -7.16 -11.77 0.15
N ILE A 130 -7.30 -12.47 -0.96
CA ILE A 130 -7.81 -11.91 -2.22
C ILE A 130 -8.97 -12.79 -2.67
N PRO A 131 -10.20 -12.25 -2.68
CA PRO A 131 -11.35 -13.04 -3.05
C PRO A 131 -11.37 -13.35 -4.55
N GLN A 132 -11.91 -14.49 -4.90
CA GLN A 132 -12.31 -14.84 -6.26
C GLN A 132 -13.74 -14.36 -6.47
N GLY A 133 -13.94 -13.35 -7.30
CA GLY A 133 -15.25 -12.72 -7.45
C GLY A 133 -15.48 -12.16 -8.85
N PRO A 134 -16.65 -11.56 -9.08
CA PRO A 134 -16.95 -10.89 -10.34
C PRO A 134 -15.95 -9.78 -10.62
N LYS A 135 -15.65 -9.53 -11.90
CA LYS A 135 -14.79 -8.41 -12.32
C LYS A 135 -15.26 -7.11 -11.66
N ARG A 136 -14.31 -6.33 -11.15
CA ARG A 136 -14.53 -5.04 -10.46
C ARG A 136 -15.26 -5.15 -9.11
N ARG A 137 -15.40 -6.36 -8.57
CA ARG A 137 -15.97 -6.63 -7.25
C ARG A 137 -15.12 -7.59 -6.41
N ALA A 138 -13.87 -7.84 -6.84
CA ALA A 138 -12.89 -8.64 -6.12
C ALA A 138 -11.76 -7.80 -5.49
N GLY A 139 -11.92 -6.48 -5.46
CA GLY A 139 -10.94 -5.57 -4.87
C GLY A 139 -9.67 -5.41 -5.72
N GLU A 140 -9.76 -5.57 -7.03
CA GLU A 140 -8.64 -5.44 -7.96
C GLU A 140 -7.97 -4.08 -7.80
N LEU A 141 -6.66 -4.06 -7.97
CA LEU A 141 -5.87 -2.85 -7.91
C LEU A 141 -5.86 -2.15 -9.28
N VAL A 142 -6.20 -0.87 -9.28
CA VAL A 142 -6.06 0.01 -10.46
C VAL A 142 -4.79 0.81 -10.31
N VAL A 143 -3.89 0.72 -11.30
CA VAL A 143 -2.56 1.34 -11.24
C VAL A 143 -2.34 2.20 -12.48
N PHE A 144 -2.04 3.48 -12.27
CA PHE A 144 -1.55 4.39 -13.28
C PHE A 144 -0.10 4.73 -12.95
N PRO A 145 0.87 3.95 -13.43
CA PRO A 145 2.25 4.06 -13.01
C PRO A 145 2.92 5.31 -13.53
N ASN A 146 3.90 5.80 -12.78
CA ASN A 146 4.82 6.87 -13.18
C ASN A 146 4.13 8.14 -13.73
N ARG A 147 2.94 8.49 -13.20
CA ARG A 147 2.17 9.65 -13.67
C ARG A 147 2.78 10.99 -13.30
N ARG A 148 3.68 11.01 -12.32
CA ARG A 148 4.42 12.22 -11.94
C ARG A 148 5.86 11.91 -11.53
N GLY A 149 6.74 12.90 -11.74
CA GLY A 149 8.08 12.88 -11.19
C GLY A 149 8.15 13.35 -9.73
N TYR A 150 9.33 13.26 -9.12
CA TYR A 150 9.56 13.86 -7.81
C TYR A 150 9.54 15.39 -7.92
N ARG A 151 8.69 16.04 -7.14
CA ARG A 151 8.52 17.49 -7.13
C ARG A 151 9.32 18.12 -5.99
N ARG A 152 9.95 19.26 -6.27
CA ARG A 152 10.71 20.00 -5.29
C ARG A 152 9.85 20.65 -4.20
N PHE A 153 8.60 21.05 -4.53
CA PHE A 153 7.73 21.79 -3.64
C PHE A 153 6.51 20.97 -3.21
N VAL A 154 6.32 20.85 -1.89
CA VAL A 154 5.20 20.13 -1.27
C VAL A 154 3.84 20.75 -1.59
N LEU A 155 3.79 22.08 -1.80
CA LEU A 155 2.55 22.80 -2.08
C LEU A 155 1.82 22.28 -3.33
N PHE A 156 2.55 21.96 -4.39
CA PHE A 156 1.97 21.36 -5.60
C PHE A 156 1.33 20.00 -5.35
N ASN A 157 1.84 19.24 -4.37
CA ASN A 157 1.25 17.96 -3.99
C ASN A 157 -0.07 18.14 -3.25
N ILE A 158 -0.21 19.21 -2.47
CA ILE A 158 -1.46 19.53 -1.75
C ILE A 158 -2.55 19.92 -2.74
N ILE A 159 -2.24 20.78 -3.71
CA ILE A 159 -3.18 21.21 -4.74
C ILE A 159 -3.60 20.02 -5.62
N GLU A 160 -2.63 19.23 -6.08
CA GLU A 160 -2.92 18.04 -6.88
C GLU A 160 -3.79 17.04 -6.10
N LYS A 161 -3.49 16.83 -4.81
CA LYS A 161 -4.30 15.96 -3.96
C LYS A 161 -5.75 16.43 -3.89
N ALA A 162 -6.00 17.72 -3.76
CA ALA A 162 -7.36 18.26 -3.75
C ALA A 162 -8.08 18.01 -5.09
N ILE A 163 -7.40 18.17 -6.22
CA ILE A 163 -7.96 17.92 -7.56
C ILE A 163 -8.27 16.44 -7.76
N VAL A 164 -7.30 15.55 -7.53
CA VAL A 164 -7.44 14.11 -7.82
C VAL A 164 -8.38 13.40 -6.84
N GLN A 165 -8.58 13.95 -5.65
CA GLN A 165 -9.54 13.46 -4.67
C GLN A 165 -10.95 14.06 -4.84
N SER A 166 -11.12 15.04 -5.74
CA SER A 166 -12.43 15.61 -6.04
C SER A 166 -13.39 14.56 -6.64
N SER A 167 -14.67 14.66 -6.31
CA SER A 167 -15.72 13.77 -6.86
C SER A 167 -15.79 13.81 -8.38
N TRP A 168 -15.59 14.99 -8.97
CA TRP A 168 -15.56 15.17 -10.42
C TRP A 168 -14.45 14.36 -11.09
N TYR A 169 -13.22 14.45 -10.57
CA TYR A 169 -12.08 13.71 -11.14
C TYR A 169 -12.24 12.20 -10.94
N ARG A 170 -12.68 11.77 -9.77
CA ARG A 170 -12.98 10.37 -9.46
C ARG A 170 -14.01 9.80 -10.43
N ASN A 171 -15.13 10.50 -10.61
CA ASN A 171 -16.20 10.08 -11.53
C ASN A 171 -15.73 10.02 -12.99
N ARG A 172 -14.83 10.92 -13.40
CA ARG A 172 -14.23 10.89 -14.73
C ARG A 172 -13.33 9.67 -14.93
N VAL A 173 -12.47 9.35 -13.97
CA VAL A 173 -11.59 8.17 -14.02
C VAL A 173 -12.42 6.89 -13.99
N THR A 174 -13.40 6.79 -13.08
CA THR A 174 -14.29 5.64 -12.98
C THR A 174 -15.09 5.41 -14.26
N ARG A 175 -15.61 6.47 -14.91
CA ARG A 175 -16.30 6.35 -16.20
C ARG A 175 -15.39 5.84 -17.31
N LYS A 176 -14.15 6.32 -17.40
CA LYS A 176 -13.17 5.82 -18.37
C LYS A 176 -12.86 4.35 -18.18
N LEU A 177 -12.70 3.93 -16.93
CA LEU A 177 -12.51 2.51 -16.59
C LEU A 177 -13.75 1.67 -16.90
N ALA A 178 -14.96 2.24 -16.73
CA ALA A 178 -16.21 1.59 -17.08
C ALA A 178 -16.36 1.36 -18.59
N ALA A 179 -15.83 2.26 -19.40
CA ALA A 179 -15.89 2.20 -20.87
C ALA A 179 -14.96 1.14 -21.50
N GLY A 180 -14.26 0.34 -20.71
CA GLY A 180 -13.49 -0.82 -21.22
C GLY A 180 -11.97 -0.69 -21.17
N ASP A 181 -11.43 0.44 -20.73
CA ASP A 181 -9.99 0.68 -20.66
C ASP A 181 -9.40 0.00 -19.41
N LEU A 182 -9.08 -1.31 -19.53
CA LEU A 182 -8.64 -2.17 -18.42
C LEU A 182 -7.11 -2.48 -18.37
N PRO A 183 -6.21 -1.86 -19.17
CA PRO A 183 -4.78 -2.20 -19.12
C PRO A 183 -4.14 -1.91 -17.76
N ASN A 184 -4.78 -1.06 -16.94
CA ASN A 184 -4.29 -0.65 -15.63
C ASN A 184 -4.83 -1.49 -14.45
N LEU A 185 -5.61 -2.53 -14.73
CA LEU A 185 -6.16 -3.42 -13.71
C LEU A 185 -5.17 -4.51 -13.37
N LYS A 186 -4.88 -4.68 -12.08
CA LYS A 186 -3.98 -5.72 -11.56
C LYS A 186 -4.74 -6.63 -10.60
N TYR A 187 -4.71 -7.93 -10.93
CA TYR A 187 -5.21 -8.98 -10.05
C TYR A 187 -4.09 -9.39 -9.11
N LEU A 188 -4.29 -9.18 -7.83
CA LEU A 188 -3.32 -9.54 -6.82
C LEU A 188 -3.48 -11.01 -6.44
N LYS A 189 -2.37 -11.66 -6.04
CA LYS A 189 -2.35 -13.06 -5.63
C LYS A 189 -1.55 -13.20 -4.33
N PRO A 190 -2.08 -13.88 -3.31
CA PRO A 190 -1.29 -14.19 -2.11
C PRO A 190 -0.01 -14.94 -2.45
N GLY A 191 1.06 -14.69 -1.69
CA GLY A 191 2.39 -15.24 -1.95
C GLY A 191 3.25 -14.41 -2.90
N ASN A 192 2.65 -13.55 -3.74
CA ASN A 192 3.37 -12.61 -4.58
C ASN A 192 3.69 -11.31 -3.82
N LEU A 193 4.77 -10.66 -4.23
CA LEU A 193 5.11 -9.32 -3.78
C LEU A 193 4.98 -8.35 -4.96
N TYR A 194 4.26 -7.25 -4.77
CA TYR A 194 4.06 -6.24 -5.80
C TYR A 194 4.72 -4.94 -5.40
N LEU A 195 5.43 -4.32 -6.34
CA LEU A 195 6.21 -3.11 -6.11
C LEU A 195 5.79 -2.01 -7.07
N PHE A 196 5.77 -0.78 -6.61
CA PHE A 196 5.65 0.42 -7.44
C PHE A 196 6.22 1.65 -6.72
N TRP A 197 6.61 2.66 -7.50
CA TRP A 197 7.00 3.95 -6.95
C TRP A 197 5.78 4.65 -6.35
N GLY A 198 5.61 4.56 -5.04
CA GLY A 198 4.41 5.03 -4.33
C GLY A 198 4.11 6.51 -4.58
N TYR A 199 5.15 7.35 -4.52
CA TYR A 199 5.02 8.78 -4.77
C TYR A 199 4.67 9.14 -6.23
N ARG A 200 5.06 8.31 -7.22
CA ARG A 200 4.90 8.56 -8.66
C ARG A 200 3.65 7.90 -9.25
N THR A 201 3.10 6.91 -8.57
CA THR A 201 2.04 6.04 -9.10
C THR A 201 0.68 6.43 -8.51
N TYR A 202 -0.25 6.77 -9.39
CA TYR A 202 -1.64 7.04 -9.04
C TYR A 202 -2.41 5.74 -9.02
N HIS A 203 -3.03 5.40 -7.90
CA HIS A 203 -3.65 4.09 -7.73
C HIS A 203 -4.87 4.10 -6.81
N SER A 204 -5.66 3.05 -6.91
CA SER A 204 -6.81 2.76 -6.05
C SER A 204 -7.16 1.28 -6.16
N ASN A 205 -8.18 0.84 -5.44
CA ASN A 205 -8.75 -0.49 -5.61
C ASN A 205 -10.25 -0.42 -5.93
N PHE A 206 -10.75 -1.44 -6.64
CA PHE A 206 -12.16 -1.67 -6.81
C PHE A 206 -12.80 -2.13 -5.49
N PRO A 207 -14.14 -1.99 -5.35
CA PRO A 207 -14.87 -2.56 -4.24
C PRO A 207 -14.79 -4.09 -4.21
N VAL A 208 -15.16 -4.65 -3.08
CA VAL A 208 -15.27 -6.09 -2.85
C VAL A 208 -16.74 -6.43 -2.71
N ALA A 209 -17.19 -7.58 -3.19
CA ALA A 209 -18.57 -8.03 -3.00
C ALA A 209 -18.87 -8.20 -1.49
N ASP A 210 -20.14 -8.00 -1.10
CA ASP A 210 -20.54 -7.81 0.30
C ASP A 210 -20.21 -9.00 1.22
N ASP A 211 -20.19 -10.20 0.65
CA ASP A 211 -19.88 -11.46 1.34
C ASP A 211 -18.39 -11.79 1.39
N MET A 212 -17.57 -11.02 0.67
CA MET A 212 -16.14 -11.26 0.50
C MET A 212 -15.28 -10.36 1.39
N VAL A 213 -14.05 -10.81 1.62
CA VAL A 213 -13.01 -10.08 2.36
C VAL A 213 -11.75 -10.00 1.53
N ARG A 214 -11.21 -8.80 1.39
CA ARG A 214 -9.88 -8.56 0.85
C ARG A 214 -8.98 -8.01 1.93
N ALA A 215 -7.81 -8.60 2.10
CA ALA A 215 -6.79 -8.08 3.00
C ALA A 215 -5.43 -7.98 2.31
N THR A 216 -4.81 -6.82 2.42
CA THR A 216 -3.49 -6.54 1.83
C THR A 216 -2.63 -5.80 2.85
N MET A 217 -1.44 -6.32 3.08
CA MET A 217 -0.41 -5.62 3.83
C MET A 217 0.31 -4.64 2.92
N LEU A 218 0.56 -3.45 3.43
CA LEU A 218 1.24 -2.35 2.77
C LEU A 218 2.54 -2.07 3.50
N LEU A 219 3.63 -2.00 2.76
CA LEU A 219 4.93 -1.56 3.28
C LEU A 219 5.35 -0.33 2.49
N HIS A 220 5.57 0.79 3.17
CA HIS A 220 5.97 2.05 2.56
C HIS A 220 7.30 2.51 3.13
N TYR A 221 8.19 3.00 2.27
CA TYR A 221 9.50 3.43 2.73
C TYR A 221 10.08 4.60 1.92
N GLY A 222 10.92 5.39 2.58
CA GLY A 222 11.62 6.53 2.03
C GLY A 222 10.75 7.79 1.93
N ASN A 223 11.22 8.88 2.55
CA ASN A 223 10.53 10.17 2.52
C ASN A 223 11.12 11.05 1.41
N PRO A 224 10.39 11.34 0.31
CA PRO A 224 10.91 12.17 -0.78
C PRO A 224 11.13 13.64 -0.40
N HIS A 225 10.64 14.08 0.76
CA HIS A 225 10.74 15.46 1.25
C HIS A 225 11.23 15.56 2.70
N PRO A 226 12.44 15.07 3.03
CA PRO A 226 12.92 14.99 4.42
C PRO A 226 13.09 16.36 5.09
N ALA A 227 13.35 17.41 4.31
CA ALA A 227 13.53 18.78 4.80
C ALA A 227 12.20 19.54 5.01
N SER A 228 11.04 18.97 4.67
CA SER A 228 9.77 19.69 4.76
C SER A 228 9.25 19.79 6.19
N LEU A 229 9.32 20.99 6.77
CA LEU A 229 8.76 21.30 8.09
C LEU A 229 7.25 21.09 8.13
N ILE A 230 6.54 21.36 7.04
CA ILE A 230 5.09 21.17 6.92
C ILE A 230 4.72 19.69 7.08
N LEU A 231 5.47 18.80 6.44
CA LEU A 231 5.24 17.36 6.58
C LEU A 231 5.60 16.84 7.97
N LYS A 232 6.69 17.33 8.57
CA LYS A 232 7.08 16.99 9.95
C LYS A 232 5.99 17.42 10.95
N ALA A 233 5.50 18.64 10.85
CA ALA A 233 4.41 19.13 11.72
C ALA A 233 3.12 18.31 11.55
N ARG A 234 2.75 17.98 10.31
CA ARG A 234 1.55 17.17 10.02
C ARG A 234 1.68 15.74 10.55
N THR A 235 2.83 15.11 10.41
CA THR A 235 3.08 13.77 10.96
C THR A 235 3.03 13.78 12.48
N ALA A 236 3.60 14.81 13.13
CA ALA A 236 3.54 14.97 14.58
C ALA A 236 2.09 15.16 15.08
N LEU A 237 1.26 15.91 14.37
CA LEU A 237 -0.16 16.08 14.68
C LEU A 237 -0.93 14.76 14.51
N GLN A 238 -0.68 14.02 13.45
CA GLN A 238 -1.31 12.73 13.20
C GLN A 238 -0.96 11.71 14.30
N VAL A 239 0.31 11.60 14.68
CA VAL A 239 0.76 10.73 15.79
C VAL A 239 0.12 11.14 17.13
N ARG A 240 -0.04 12.46 17.39
CA ARG A 240 -0.73 12.93 18.59
C ARG A 240 -2.20 12.54 18.60
N GLU A 241 -2.88 12.67 17.47
CA GLU A 241 -4.29 12.30 17.33
C GLU A 241 -4.49 10.79 17.50
N GLU A 242 -3.65 9.96 16.88
CA GLU A 242 -3.66 8.50 17.03
C GLU A 242 -3.44 8.09 18.51
N ARG A 243 -2.51 8.74 19.21
CA ARG A 243 -2.27 8.51 20.66
C ARG A 243 -3.46 8.95 21.51
N ARG A 244 -4.14 10.03 21.13
CA ARG A 244 -5.35 10.49 21.82
C ARG A 244 -6.47 9.47 21.69
N ILE A 245 -6.73 8.99 20.47
CA ILE A 245 -7.75 7.97 20.20
C ILE A 245 -7.44 6.66 20.94
N ALA A 246 -6.19 6.23 20.97
CA ALA A 246 -5.80 5.02 21.69
C ALA A 246 -6.02 5.13 23.20
N ARG A 247 -5.84 6.33 23.81
CA ARG A 247 -6.08 6.57 25.25
C ARG A 247 -7.57 6.67 25.61
N THR A 248 -8.44 7.02 24.67
CA THR A 248 -9.89 7.09 24.91
C THR A 248 -10.60 5.76 24.65
N ALA A 249 -9.92 4.77 24.09
CA ALA A 249 -10.42 3.43 23.79
C ALA A 249 -9.98 2.36 24.82
N SER A 250 -9.16 2.74 25.79
CA SER A 250 -8.78 1.96 26.99
C SER A 250 -9.61 2.42 28.20
#